data_3ed9b78b85a5ca9c391687946ae1ac98
#
_entry.id   3ed9b78b85a5ca9c391687946ae1ac98
#
_cell.length_a   1.000
_cell.length_b   1.000
_cell.length_c   1.000
_cell.angle_alpha   90.00
_cell.angle_beta   90.00
_cell.angle_gamma   90.00
#
_symmetry.space_group_name_H-M   'P 1'
#
loop_
_entity.id
_entity.type
_entity.pdbx_description
1 polymer ?
#
loop_
_entity_poly.entity_id
_entity_poly.type
_entity_poly.pdbx_seq_one_letter_code
_entity_poly.pdbx_strand_id
1 'polypeptide(L)'
;MTTDLDELRRLRRARSRMDREYAQPLDVPSLAAAAFMSTAHFSRRFRAAYGETPYAYLMTRRIERAQALFRSTDLSVTEVCMAVGATSLGSFSSRFTELVGMTPSEYRVADHDDLAGIWSCHTMVLTRPAAAGRPGRAGSEKHGFDPRP
;
A
#
# COMPACT_ATOMS: atom_id res chain seq x y z
N MET A 1 26.36 -3.00 -17.41
CA MET A 1 25.42 -4.06 -17.00
C MET A 1 25.45 -4.34 -15.50
N THR A 2 26.59 -4.48 -14.88
CA THR A 2 26.69 -4.72 -13.42
C THR A 2 26.10 -3.59 -12.59
N THR A 3 26.29 -2.35 -12.99
CA THR A 3 25.82 -1.15 -12.29
C THR A 3 24.29 -1.07 -12.21
N ASP A 4 23.58 -1.46 -13.26
CA ASP A 4 22.12 -1.40 -13.31
C ASP A 4 21.47 -2.46 -12.39
N LEU A 5 22.02 -3.66 -12.35
CA LEU A 5 21.55 -4.72 -11.44
C LEU A 5 21.78 -4.37 -9.96
N ASP A 6 22.90 -3.77 -9.63
CA ASP A 6 23.20 -3.33 -8.28
C ASP A 6 22.30 -2.18 -7.85
N GLU A 7 22.01 -1.27 -8.76
CA GLU A 7 21.05 -0.19 -8.53
C GLU A 7 19.65 -0.74 -8.26
N LEU A 8 19.16 -1.68 -9.08
CA LEU A 8 17.88 -2.34 -8.87
C LEU A 8 17.81 -3.10 -7.53
N ARG A 9 18.89 -3.74 -7.10
CA ARG A 9 18.98 -4.38 -5.79
C ARG A 9 18.86 -3.38 -4.64
N ARG A 10 19.47 -2.21 -4.77
CA ARG A 10 19.37 -1.12 -3.78
C ARG A 10 17.97 -0.54 -3.72
N LEU A 11 17.33 -0.31 -4.86
CA LEU A 11 15.93 0.12 -4.93
C LEU A 11 14.98 -0.91 -4.30
N ARG A 12 15.21 -2.19 -4.56
CA ARG A 12 14.43 -3.29 -3.95
C ARG A 12 14.58 -3.33 -2.43
N ARG A 13 15.79 -3.13 -1.92
CA ARG A 13 16.03 -3.05 -0.46
C ARG A 13 15.30 -1.86 0.17
N ALA A 14 15.32 -0.71 -0.48
CA ALA A 14 14.60 0.48 -0.02
C ALA A 14 13.08 0.23 0.02
N ARG A 15 12.52 -0.37 -1.03
CA ARG A 15 11.11 -0.77 -1.09
C ARG A 15 10.75 -1.76 0.02
N SER A 16 11.55 -2.79 0.22
CA SER A 16 11.35 -3.78 1.29
C SER A 16 11.38 -3.14 2.67
N ARG A 17 12.24 -2.15 2.88
CA ARG A 17 12.29 -1.38 4.11
C ARG A 17 11.00 -0.58 4.33
N MET A 18 10.50 0.09 3.31
CA MET A 18 9.21 0.80 3.39
C MET A 18 8.05 -0.14 3.74
N ASP A 19 8.04 -1.34 3.18
CA ASP A 19 7.00 -2.36 3.45
C ASP A 19 7.03 -2.86 4.89
N ARG A 20 8.21 -2.99 5.48
CA ARG A 20 8.37 -3.47 6.86
C ARG A 20 8.25 -2.36 7.90
N GLU A 21 8.82 -1.21 7.60
CA GLU A 21 8.99 -0.10 8.54
C GLU A 21 8.08 1.09 8.23
N TYR A 22 6.95 0.86 7.57
CA TYR A 22 6.02 1.93 7.15
C TYR A 22 5.57 2.86 8.29
N ALA A 23 5.47 2.34 9.51
CA ALA A 23 5.07 3.10 10.70
C ALA A 23 6.22 3.94 11.31
N GLN A 24 7.44 3.72 10.86
CA GLN A 24 8.61 4.49 11.31
C GLN A 24 8.69 5.84 10.55
N PRO A 25 9.41 6.83 11.10
CA PRO A 25 9.59 8.13 10.44
C PRO A 25 10.57 8.01 9.27
N LEU A 26 10.16 7.30 8.22
CA LEU A 26 10.93 7.18 6.98
C LEU A 26 10.76 8.42 6.13
N ASP A 27 11.86 8.96 5.65
CA ASP A 27 11.88 10.04 4.67
C ASP A 27 12.66 9.63 3.40
N VAL A 28 12.37 10.30 2.28
CA VAL A 28 13.01 10.00 1.00
C VAL A 28 14.51 10.25 1.03
N PRO A 29 15.03 11.34 1.62
CA PRO A 29 16.48 11.55 1.73
C PRO A 29 17.22 10.42 2.45
N SER A 30 16.67 9.90 3.54
CA SER A 30 17.29 8.78 4.30
C SER A 30 17.29 7.49 3.49
N LEU A 31 16.21 7.21 2.76
CA LEU A 31 16.11 6.05 1.88
C LEU A 31 17.11 6.14 0.72
N ALA A 32 17.24 7.31 0.12
CA ALA A 32 18.21 7.58 -0.94
C ALA A 32 19.65 7.41 -0.45
N ALA A 33 19.98 7.95 0.71
CA ALA A 33 21.30 7.81 1.34
C ALA A 33 21.64 6.34 1.60
N ALA A 34 20.71 5.57 2.13
CA ALA A 34 20.88 4.12 2.35
C ALA A 34 21.04 3.34 1.04
N ALA A 35 20.55 3.85 -0.07
CA ALA A 35 20.74 3.30 -1.41
C ALA A 35 22.01 3.81 -2.11
N PHE A 36 22.80 4.65 -1.43
CA PHE A 36 23.98 5.33 -2.01
C PHE A 36 23.65 6.17 -3.25
N MET A 37 22.51 6.86 -3.22
CA MET A 37 22.02 7.71 -4.29
C MET A 37 21.68 9.11 -3.77
N SER A 38 21.73 10.11 -4.66
CA SER A 38 21.10 11.39 -4.37
C SER A 38 19.59 11.25 -4.31
N THR A 39 18.91 12.11 -3.58
CA THR A 39 17.45 12.10 -3.46
C THR A 39 16.76 12.18 -4.82
N ALA A 40 17.22 13.05 -5.70
CA ALA A 40 16.66 13.21 -7.04
C ALA A 40 16.87 11.95 -7.92
N HIS A 41 18.06 11.39 -7.90
CA HIS A 41 18.36 10.17 -8.65
C HIS A 41 17.54 8.97 -8.12
N PHE A 42 17.52 8.79 -6.83
CA PHE A 42 16.71 7.74 -6.17
C PHE A 42 15.23 7.85 -6.55
N SER A 43 14.65 9.04 -6.46
CA SER A 43 13.23 9.26 -6.80
C SER A 43 12.92 8.94 -8.26
N ARG A 44 13.78 9.37 -9.19
CA ARG A 44 13.60 9.05 -10.62
C ARG A 44 13.73 7.56 -10.90
N ARG A 45 14.74 6.91 -10.35
CA ARG A 45 14.97 5.47 -10.56
C ARG A 45 13.91 4.62 -9.89
N PHE A 46 13.47 4.99 -8.71
CA PHE A 46 12.38 4.31 -8.01
C PHE A 46 11.07 4.39 -8.81
N ARG A 47 10.73 5.58 -9.30
CA ARG A 47 9.56 5.76 -10.16
C ARG A 47 9.65 4.98 -11.46
N ALA A 48 10.82 4.96 -12.10
CA ALA A 48 11.03 4.16 -13.31
C ALA A 48 10.87 2.66 -13.06
N ALA A 49 11.32 2.17 -11.89
CA ALA A 49 11.26 0.75 -11.53
C ALA A 49 9.87 0.30 -11.05
N TYR A 50 9.13 1.17 -10.33
CA TYR A 50 7.90 0.82 -9.63
C TYR A 50 6.66 1.61 -10.02
N GLY A 51 6.77 2.56 -10.95
CA GLY A 51 5.65 3.33 -11.49
C GLY A 51 5.18 4.49 -10.62
N GLU A 52 5.70 4.65 -9.41
CA GLU A 52 5.34 5.73 -8.49
C GLU A 52 6.54 6.23 -7.70
N THR A 53 6.45 7.48 -7.21
CA THR A 53 7.53 8.06 -6.39
C THR A 53 7.69 7.31 -5.07
N PRO A 54 8.86 7.37 -4.42
CA PRO A 54 9.05 6.77 -3.11
C PRO A 54 8.05 7.26 -2.05
N TYR A 55 7.78 8.55 -2.04
CA TYR A 55 6.80 9.14 -1.13
C TYR A 55 5.38 8.59 -1.37
N ALA A 56 4.93 8.57 -2.63
CA ALA A 56 3.62 8.04 -2.99
C ALA A 56 3.50 6.56 -2.62
N TYR A 57 4.54 5.77 -2.83
CA TYR A 57 4.59 4.37 -2.44
C TYR A 57 4.43 4.19 -0.94
N LEU A 58 5.20 4.94 -0.13
CA LEU A 58 5.11 4.86 1.33
C LEU A 58 3.72 5.26 1.84
N MET A 59 3.15 6.34 1.31
CA MET A 59 1.80 6.79 1.68
C MET A 59 0.74 5.74 1.32
N THR A 60 0.84 5.12 0.17
CA THR A 60 -0.05 4.02 -0.25
C THR A 60 0.01 2.86 0.75
N ARG A 61 1.21 2.47 1.18
CA ARG A 61 1.38 1.41 2.18
C ARG A 61 0.75 1.76 3.52
N ARG A 62 0.94 2.99 3.98
CA ARG A 62 0.31 3.49 5.20
C ARG A 62 -1.21 3.47 5.12
N ILE A 63 -1.78 3.85 3.97
CA ILE A 63 -3.23 3.83 3.75
C ILE A 63 -3.79 2.41 3.68
N GLU A 64 -3.12 1.48 3.02
CA GLU A 64 -3.50 0.06 3.03
C GLU A 64 -3.53 -0.51 4.47
N ARG A 65 -2.56 -0.16 5.29
CA ARG A 65 -2.52 -0.57 6.70
C ARG A 65 -3.60 0.11 7.54
N ALA A 66 -3.88 1.39 7.25
CA ALA A 66 -4.97 2.11 7.90
C ALA A 66 -6.33 1.46 7.63
N GLN A 67 -6.59 1.07 6.39
CA GLN A 67 -7.81 0.33 6.02
C GLN A 67 -7.93 -0.98 6.81
N ALA A 68 -6.85 -1.73 6.95
CA ALA A 68 -6.83 -2.95 7.74
C ALA A 68 -7.14 -2.68 9.23
N LEU A 69 -6.57 -1.62 9.81
CA LEU A 69 -6.83 -1.22 11.20
C LEU A 69 -8.28 -0.77 11.40
N PHE A 70 -8.85 0.00 10.48
CA PHE A 70 -10.27 0.39 10.55
C PHE A 70 -11.22 -0.80 10.52
N ARG A 71 -10.89 -1.86 9.79
CA ARG A 71 -11.70 -3.08 9.71
C ARG A 71 -11.56 -4.00 10.93
N SER A 72 -10.41 -3.97 11.58
CA SER A 72 -10.05 -4.95 12.62
C SER A 72 -10.05 -4.39 14.03
N THR A 73 -10.17 -3.07 14.20
CA THR A 73 -10.10 -2.38 15.49
C THR A 73 -11.13 -1.27 15.60
N ASP A 74 -11.35 -0.78 16.82
CA ASP A 74 -12.22 0.36 17.11
C ASP A 74 -11.43 1.68 17.26
N LEU A 75 -10.19 1.72 16.77
CA LEU A 75 -9.34 2.91 16.83
C LEU A 75 -9.97 4.09 16.11
N SER A 76 -9.81 5.30 16.66
CA SER A 76 -10.21 6.55 16.03
C SER A 76 -9.37 6.83 14.78
N VAL A 77 -9.85 7.75 13.92
CA VAL A 77 -9.09 8.19 12.74
C VAL A 77 -7.71 8.73 13.13
N THR A 78 -7.63 9.53 14.19
CA THR A 78 -6.36 10.07 14.69
C THR A 78 -5.41 8.97 15.19
N GLU A 79 -5.93 8.02 15.94
CA GLU A 79 -5.15 6.88 16.43
C GLU A 79 -4.60 6.01 15.28
N VAL A 80 -5.42 5.73 14.27
CA VAL A 80 -4.99 5.01 13.07
C VAL A 80 -3.93 5.79 12.29
N CYS A 81 -4.14 7.09 12.09
CA CYS A 81 -3.17 7.98 11.45
C CYS A 81 -1.79 7.90 12.13
N MET A 82 -1.76 7.97 13.45
CA MET A 82 -0.53 7.85 14.23
C MET A 82 0.06 6.43 14.16
N ALA A 83 -0.76 5.40 14.25
CA ALA A 83 -0.34 4.01 14.22
C ALA A 83 0.34 3.60 12.91
N VAL A 84 -0.04 4.21 11.80
CA VAL A 84 0.59 3.95 10.48
C VAL A 84 1.78 4.89 10.20
N GLY A 85 2.15 5.74 11.13
CA GLY A 85 3.32 6.63 11.03
C GLY A 85 3.08 7.89 10.20
N ALA A 86 1.84 8.26 9.91
CA ALA A 86 1.53 9.52 9.27
C ALA A 86 1.70 10.68 10.26
N THR A 87 2.36 11.75 9.83
CA THR A 87 2.68 12.90 10.69
C THR A 87 1.66 14.03 10.60
N SER A 88 0.84 14.03 9.56
CA SER A 88 -0.19 15.04 9.30
C SER A 88 -1.53 14.37 9.04
N LEU A 89 -2.51 14.65 9.90
CA LEU A 89 -3.87 14.15 9.74
C LEU A 89 -4.52 14.68 8.45
N GLY A 90 -4.27 15.94 8.10
CA GLY A 90 -4.79 16.56 6.88
C GLY A 90 -4.26 15.88 5.61
N SER A 91 -2.95 15.70 5.51
CA SER A 91 -2.33 15.00 4.38
C SER A 91 -2.75 13.53 4.30
N PHE A 92 -2.85 12.86 5.44
CA PHE A 92 -3.34 11.50 5.53
C PHE A 92 -4.78 11.38 5.02
N SER A 93 -5.67 12.24 5.50
CA SER A 93 -7.09 12.23 5.12
C SER A 93 -7.29 12.54 3.65
N SER A 94 -6.57 13.50 3.11
CA SER A 94 -6.61 13.85 1.67
C SER A 94 -6.14 12.69 0.81
N ARG A 95 -5.03 12.07 1.15
CA ARG A 95 -4.48 10.95 0.40
C ARG A 95 -5.35 9.69 0.53
N PHE A 96 -5.89 9.44 1.71
CA PHE A 96 -6.83 8.36 1.95
C PHE A 96 -8.08 8.51 1.07
N THR A 97 -8.67 9.70 1.04
CA THR A 97 -9.85 10.00 0.21
C THR A 97 -9.55 9.84 -1.28
N GLU A 98 -8.39 10.31 -1.73
CA GLU A 98 -7.95 10.17 -3.12
C GLU A 98 -7.80 8.70 -3.54
N LEU A 99 -7.21 7.86 -2.70
CA LEU A 99 -6.93 6.46 -3.01
C LEU A 99 -8.14 5.53 -2.78
N VAL A 100 -8.93 5.81 -1.77
CA VAL A 100 -10.03 4.94 -1.31
C VAL A 100 -11.39 5.40 -1.85
N GLY A 101 -11.55 6.69 -2.14
CA GLY A 101 -12.80 7.25 -2.66
C GLY A 101 -13.80 7.68 -1.59
N MET A 102 -13.47 7.54 -0.32
CA MET A 102 -14.23 8.05 0.81
C MET A 102 -13.29 8.52 1.92
N THR A 103 -13.80 9.37 2.82
CA THR A 103 -13.01 9.87 3.94
C THR A 103 -12.67 8.76 4.94
N PRO A 104 -11.59 8.90 5.73
CA PRO A 104 -11.29 7.94 6.79
C PRO A 104 -12.45 7.73 7.77
N SER A 105 -13.18 8.78 8.13
CA SER A 105 -14.34 8.70 9.02
C SER A 105 -15.50 7.91 8.42
N GLU A 106 -15.80 8.13 7.15
CA GLU A 106 -16.80 7.37 6.40
C GLU A 106 -16.40 5.90 6.28
N TYR A 107 -15.14 5.63 5.97
CA TYR A 107 -14.62 4.28 5.85
C TYR A 107 -14.69 3.52 7.17
N ARG A 108 -14.38 4.19 8.29
CA ARG A 108 -14.41 3.59 9.64
C ARG A 108 -15.78 3.04 10.02
N VAL A 109 -16.86 3.71 9.62
CA VAL A 109 -18.25 3.35 9.96
C VAL A 109 -18.95 2.55 8.86
N ALA A 110 -18.32 2.36 7.71
CA ALA A 110 -18.91 1.62 6.59
C ALA A 110 -18.94 0.12 6.87
N ASP A 111 -19.92 -0.57 6.27
CA ASP A 111 -19.95 -2.03 6.23
C ASP A 111 -18.91 -2.52 5.20
N HIS A 112 -17.89 -3.20 5.69
CA HIS A 112 -16.77 -3.64 4.87
C HIS A 112 -17.03 -4.93 4.12
N ASP A 113 -18.02 -5.70 4.48
CA ASP A 113 -18.35 -6.95 3.81
C ASP A 113 -18.85 -6.68 2.39
N ASP A 114 -19.66 -5.65 2.21
CA ASP A 114 -20.14 -5.23 0.89
C ASP A 114 -19.07 -4.51 0.06
N LEU A 115 -18.10 -3.89 0.70
CA LEU A 115 -17.08 -3.07 0.04
C LEU A 115 -15.82 -3.86 -0.34
N ALA A 116 -15.56 -4.99 0.31
CA ALA A 116 -14.32 -5.74 0.14
C ALA A 116 -14.03 -6.14 -1.31
N GLY A 117 -15.06 -6.49 -2.09
CA GLY A 117 -14.92 -6.83 -3.51
C GLY A 117 -14.59 -5.63 -4.41
N ILE A 118 -15.18 -4.48 -4.13
CA ILE A 118 -15.04 -3.27 -4.95
C ILE A 118 -13.68 -2.61 -4.71
N TRP A 119 -13.27 -2.49 -3.45
CA TRP A 119 -12.05 -1.79 -3.07
C TRP A 119 -10.79 -2.55 -3.41
N SER A 120 -10.82 -3.87 -3.32
CA SER A 120 -9.67 -4.71 -3.70
C SER A 120 -9.29 -4.52 -5.17
N CYS A 121 -10.27 -4.44 -6.07
CA CYS A 121 -10.03 -4.23 -7.49
C CYS A 121 -9.53 -2.81 -7.79
N HIS A 122 -10.12 -1.78 -7.18
CA HIS A 122 -9.76 -0.40 -7.45
C HIS A 122 -8.36 -0.05 -6.90
N THR A 123 -8.06 -0.50 -5.69
CA THR A 123 -6.75 -0.30 -5.07
C THR A 123 -5.65 -1.06 -5.82
N MET A 124 -5.91 -2.26 -6.30
CA MET A 124 -4.95 -3.04 -7.08
C MET A 124 -4.63 -2.40 -8.44
N VAL A 125 -5.60 -1.77 -9.09
CA VAL A 125 -5.39 -1.11 -10.39
C VAL A 125 -4.57 0.17 -10.25
N LEU A 126 -4.76 0.93 -9.16
CA LEU A 126 -4.12 2.23 -8.97
C LEU A 126 -2.76 2.16 -8.27
N THR A 127 -2.48 1.11 -7.50
CA THR A 127 -1.35 1.10 -6.56
C THR A 127 -0.34 -0.01 -6.76
N ARG A 128 -0.58 -0.96 -7.66
CA ARG A 128 0.40 -2.02 -7.94
C ARG A 128 0.82 -2.01 -9.39
N PRO A 129 2.08 -1.72 -9.69
CA PRO A 129 2.72 -2.34 -10.83
C PRO A 129 2.63 -3.85 -10.61
N ALA A 130 2.25 -4.59 -11.64
CA ALA A 130 2.01 -6.03 -11.58
C ALA A 130 3.12 -6.75 -10.80
N ALA A 131 2.91 -6.95 -9.52
CA ALA A 131 3.75 -7.80 -8.72
C ALA A 131 3.42 -9.24 -9.09
N ALA A 132 4.40 -9.91 -9.68
CA ALA A 132 4.33 -11.29 -10.04
C ALA A 132 3.64 -12.13 -8.96
N GLY A 133 2.55 -12.80 -9.36
CA GLY A 133 2.09 -14.03 -8.78
C GLY A 133 1.70 -14.02 -7.29
N ARG A 134 0.45 -13.70 -7.01
CA ARG A 134 -0.23 -14.46 -5.95
C ARG A 134 -0.82 -15.71 -6.58
N PRO A 135 -0.55 -16.90 -6.04
CA PRO A 135 -1.27 -18.10 -6.45
C PRO A 135 -2.75 -17.88 -6.16
N GLY A 136 -3.59 -18.04 -7.18
CA GLY A 136 -5.03 -17.94 -7.06
C GLY A 136 -5.53 -18.87 -5.96
N ARG A 137 -6.38 -18.36 -5.10
CA ARG A 137 -7.22 -19.22 -4.27
C ARG A 137 -8.06 -20.07 -5.22
N ALA A 138 -7.79 -21.37 -5.20
CA ALA A 138 -8.63 -22.35 -5.86
C ALA A 138 -10.07 -22.14 -5.40
N GLY A 139 -10.95 -21.89 -6.37
CA GLY A 139 -12.36 -21.79 -6.12
C GLY A 139 -12.87 -23.10 -5.52
N SER A 140 -13.61 -22.98 -4.44
CA SER A 140 -14.39 -24.05 -3.87
C SER A 140 -15.45 -24.44 -4.91
N GLU A 141 -15.25 -25.57 -5.56
CA GLU A 141 -16.28 -26.22 -6.34
C GLU A 141 -17.46 -26.57 -5.44
N LYS A 142 -18.56 -25.88 -5.63
CA LYS A 142 -19.85 -26.31 -5.07
C LYS A 142 -20.29 -27.56 -5.82
N HIS A 143 -20.26 -28.69 -5.15
CA HIS A 143 -20.93 -29.90 -5.60
C HIS A 143 -22.42 -29.59 -5.77
N GLY A 144 -22.88 -29.70 -7.00
CA GLY A 144 -24.28 -29.66 -7.32
C GLY A 144 -25.00 -30.84 -6.69
N PHE A 145 -25.99 -30.53 -5.91
CA PHE A 145 -26.96 -31.49 -5.42
C PHE A 145 -27.89 -31.83 -6.59
N ASP A 146 -27.89 -33.11 -7.01
CA ASP A 146 -28.81 -33.64 -8.01
C ASP A 146 -29.97 -34.35 -7.29
N PRO A 147 -31.19 -33.82 -7.32
CA PRO A 147 -32.34 -34.53 -6.79
C PRO A 147 -32.97 -35.36 -7.92
N ARG A 148 -32.87 -36.64 -7.79
CA ARG A 148 -33.71 -37.56 -8.57
C ARG A 148 -34.78 -38.23 -7.72
N PRO A 149 -35.97 -38.42 -8.35
CA PRO A 149 -37.17 -38.94 -7.69
C PRO A 149 -37.07 -40.38 -7.23
#